data_87877f50fed4a76294867b06cd8dd38e
#
_entry.id   87877f50fed4a76294867b06cd8dd38e
#
_cell.length_a   1.000
_cell.length_b   1.000
_cell.length_c   1.000
_cell.angle_alpha   90.00
_cell.angle_beta   90.00
_cell.angle_gamma   90.00
#
_symmetry.space_group_name_H-M   'P 1'
#
loop_
_entity.id
_entity.type
_entity.pdbx_description
1 polymer ?
#
loop_
_entity_poly.entity_id
_entity_poly.type
_entity_poly.pdbx_seq_one_letter_code
_entity_poly.pdbx_strand_id
1 'polypeptide(L)'
;IEDEDPYPIKALIANRFEPLQSIPDSGEVRRALNKLDLIVAIDVNYSEIAWYADVILPESTYLERADSIQPVSGLKPQLFIRKQAVTPRYDTKPGWWILKELAKRLDIGQYFTYETIEDIWRFQLQKVGVKLEDFDREGFVTLVEDAIWWDREKGIHFKTPSGKFEFSSYLMENAGFPSFVPYTPVEAPPQGYFRLMVGRAAAHTHVSTQNNIYLNELVPENELWINTNVAADLGIKDGAQVEVASKVGIARLKAKVTDFIHPEAVFMLHGFGKTVPVQSRCYHKGASDALVQENISDTAGGSPAFDETLVQVRPVA
;
A
#
# COMPACT_ATOMS: atom_id res chain seq x y z
N ILE A 1 13.66 -2.21 13.86
CA ILE A 1 14.83 -2.90 13.27
C ILE A 1 16.12 -2.11 13.55
N GLU A 2 16.16 -0.81 13.23
CA GLU A 2 17.39 -0.01 13.42
C GLU A 2 17.84 0.08 14.88
N ASP A 3 16.91 0.26 15.82
CA ASP A 3 17.20 0.46 17.24
C ASP A 3 17.35 -0.86 18.01
N GLU A 4 16.95 -1.98 17.41
CA GLU A 4 16.92 -3.32 18.03
C GLU A 4 16.09 -3.37 19.32
N ASP A 5 15.17 -2.44 19.53
CA ASP A 5 14.30 -2.31 20.68
C ASP A 5 12.88 -2.82 20.33
N PRO A 6 12.25 -3.66 21.14
CA PRO A 6 12.73 -4.29 22.38
C PRO A 6 13.64 -5.52 22.18
N TYR A 7 13.84 -5.96 20.95
CA TYR A 7 14.72 -7.07 20.57
C TYR A 7 15.15 -6.96 19.10
N PRO A 8 16.29 -7.55 18.71
CA PRO A 8 16.76 -7.52 17.34
C PRO A 8 15.86 -8.36 16.42
N ILE A 9 15.39 -7.76 15.34
CA ILE A 9 14.74 -8.48 14.23
C ILE A 9 15.83 -8.91 13.25
N LYS A 10 15.93 -10.21 12.96
CA LYS A 10 17.00 -10.79 12.15
C LYS A 10 16.55 -11.25 10.77
N ALA A 11 15.25 -11.49 10.57
CA ALA A 11 14.73 -11.93 9.28
C ALA A 11 13.42 -11.24 8.93
N LEU A 12 13.20 -11.02 7.64
CA LEU A 12 11.96 -10.50 7.07
C LEU A 12 11.43 -11.46 6.01
N ILE A 13 10.17 -11.85 6.11
CA ILE A 13 9.43 -12.50 5.03
C ILE A 13 8.46 -11.46 4.45
N ALA A 14 8.82 -10.88 3.33
CA ALA A 14 8.00 -9.90 2.61
C ALA A 14 7.02 -10.65 1.67
N ASN A 15 5.77 -10.80 2.11
CA ASN A 15 4.72 -11.42 1.31
C ASN A 15 3.86 -10.35 0.66
N ARG A 16 4.00 -10.12 -0.64
CA ARG A 16 3.30 -9.07 -1.40
C ARG A 16 3.46 -7.70 -0.74
N PHE A 17 4.62 -7.42 -0.24
CA PHE A 17 4.93 -6.19 0.48
C PHE A 17 6.18 -5.55 -0.12
N GLU A 18 6.05 -4.29 -0.53
CA GLU A 18 7.10 -3.51 -1.20
C GLU A 18 7.49 -2.30 -0.35
N PRO A 19 8.28 -2.50 0.72
CA PRO A 19 8.63 -1.43 1.66
C PRO A 19 9.48 -0.33 1.04
N LEU A 20 10.34 -0.65 0.06
CA LEU A 20 11.27 0.29 -0.56
C LEU A 20 10.58 1.40 -1.39
N GLN A 21 9.31 1.21 -1.74
CA GLN A 21 8.54 2.19 -2.49
C GLN A 21 7.21 2.58 -1.85
N SER A 22 6.74 1.82 -0.86
CA SER A 22 5.45 2.08 -0.21
C SER A 22 5.57 2.67 1.19
N ILE A 23 6.77 2.67 1.77
CA ILE A 23 7.05 3.34 3.05
C ILE A 23 7.84 4.62 2.76
N PRO A 24 7.48 5.77 3.39
CA PRO A 24 8.26 7.00 3.32
C PRO A 24 9.71 6.79 3.77
N ASP A 25 10.61 7.66 3.31
CA ASP A 25 12.05 7.59 3.57
C ASP A 25 12.65 6.23 3.19
N SER A 26 12.69 5.97 1.89
CA SER A 26 13.28 4.72 1.38
C SER A 26 14.77 4.57 1.74
N GLY A 27 15.44 5.65 2.14
CA GLY A 27 16.80 5.62 2.70
C GLY A 27 16.84 4.96 4.08
N GLU A 28 15.93 5.34 4.97
CA GLU A 28 15.75 4.71 6.29
C GLU A 28 15.36 3.23 6.12
N VAL A 29 14.41 2.94 5.25
CA VAL A 29 14.00 1.56 4.94
C VAL A 29 15.20 0.71 4.50
N ARG A 30 16.06 1.22 3.61
CA ARG A 30 17.27 0.49 3.17
C ARG A 30 18.25 0.26 4.33
N ARG A 31 18.46 1.25 5.19
CA ARG A 31 19.31 1.07 6.38
C ARG A 31 18.79 -0.01 7.30
N ALA A 32 17.47 -0.03 7.55
CA ALA A 32 16.83 -1.07 8.34
C ALA A 32 16.96 -2.47 7.71
N LEU A 33 16.69 -2.59 6.41
CA LEU A 33 16.82 -3.86 5.69
C LEU A 33 18.26 -4.40 5.70
N ASN A 34 19.27 -3.52 5.64
CA ASN A 34 20.68 -3.91 5.69
C ASN A 34 21.14 -4.49 7.04
N LYS A 35 20.34 -4.35 8.10
CA LYS A 35 20.60 -4.96 9.41
C LYS A 35 20.04 -6.37 9.55
N LEU A 36 19.24 -6.82 8.60
CA LEU A 36 18.68 -8.16 8.59
C LEU A 36 19.69 -9.18 8.08
N ASP A 37 19.70 -10.35 8.72
CA ASP A 37 20.52 -11.50 8.30
C ASP A 37 19.89 -12.26 7.14
N LEU A 38 18.56 -12.12 6.91
CA LEU A 38 17.82 -12.82 5.87
C LEU A 38 16.60 -12.01 5.41
N ILE A 39 16.46 -11.83 4.11
CA ILE A 39 15.25 -11.28 3.48
C ILE A 39 14.69 -12.30 2.49
N VAL A 40 13.46 -12.74 2.72
CA VAL A 40 12.71 -13.63 1.83
C VAL A 40 11.57 -12.86 1.19
N ALA A 41 11.50 -12.80 -0.13
CA ALA A 41 10.39 -12.21 -0.84
C ALA A 41 9.46 -13.29 -1.40
N ILE A 42 8.15 -13.16 -1.12
CA ILE A 42 7.10 -13.99 -1.74
C ILE A 42 6.29 -13.03 -2.63
N ASP A 43 6.51 -13.10 -3.93
CA ASP A 43 5.94 -12.13 -4.86
C ASP A 43 5.63 -12.77 -6.22
N VAL A 44 4.73 -12.12 -6.97
CA VAL A 44 4.36 -12.48 -8.34
C VAL A 44 5.27 -11.84 -9.38
N ASN A 45 6.12 -10.90 -8.96
CA ASN A 45 6.99 -10.10 -9.80
C ASN A 45 8.36 -9.88 -9.14
N TYR A 46 9.36 -9.50 -9.93
CA TYR A 46 10.60 -8.92 -9.41
C TYR A 46 10.32 -7.46 -8.97
N SER A 47 9.71 -7.29 -7.79
CA SER A 47 9.58 -5.99 -7.12
C SER A 47 10.94 -5.49 -6.60
N GLU A 48 11.02 -4.25 -6.09
CA GLU A 48 12.26 -3.73 -5.50
C GLU A 48 12.73 -4.60 -4.33
N ILE A 49 11.80 -5.03 -3.46
CA ILE A 49 12.15 -5.92 -2.34
C ILE A 49 12.55 -7.32 -2.84
N ALA A 50 11.92 -7.84 -3.87
CA ALA A 50 12.31 -9.13 -4.44
C ALA A 50 13.69 -9.09 -5.09
N TRP A 51 14.05 -7.96 -5.72
CA TRP A 51 15.39 -7.73 -6.27
C TRP A 51 16.45 -7.57 -5.18
N TYR A 52 16.04 -7.10 -4.00
CA TYR A 52 16.90 -6.89 -2.84
C TYR A 52 17.04 -8.12 -1.94
N ALA A 53 16.13 -9.09 -2.05
CA ALA A 53 16.04 -10.25 -1.18
C ALA A 53 17.13 -11.29 -1.43
N ASP A 54 17.50 -12.03 -0.38
CA ASP A 54 18.40 -13.18 -0.45
C ASP A 54 17.74 -14.39 -1.09
N VAL A 55 16.41 -14.55 -0.88
CA VAL A 55 15.61 -15.66 -1.40
C VAL A 55 14.29 -15.13 -1.97
N ILE A 56 13.95 -15.60 -3.17
CA ILE A 56 12.66 -15.32 -3.81
C ILE A 56 11.86 -16.62 -3.89
N LEU A 57 10.63 -16.60 -3.36
CA LEU A 57 9.67 -17.69 -3.50
C LEU A 57 8.55 -17.22 -4.45
N PRO A 58 8.53 -17.71 -5.71
CA PRO A 58 7.60 -17.24 -6.72
C PRO A 58 6.16 -17.59 -6.37
N GLU A 59 5.29 -16.56 -6.26
CA GLU A 59 3.87 -16.77 -6.02
C GLU A 59 3.08 -16.83 -7.33
N SER A 60 2.08 -17.70 -7.39
CA SER A 60 1.14 -17.75 -8.51
C SER A 60 0.35 -16.46 -8.63
N THR A 61 0.06 -16.01 -9.86
CA THR A 61 -0.81 -14.85 -10.09
C THR A 61 -2.27 -15.13 -9.69
N TYR A 62 -3.09 -14.10 -9.60
CA TYR A 62 -4.45 -14.23 -9.05
C TYR A 62 -5.37 -15.16 -9.87
N LEU A 63 -5.14 -15.36 -11.18
CA LEU A 63 -5.89 -16.33 -11.99
C LEU A 63 -5.33 -17.75 -11.88
N GLU A 64 -4.09 -17.90 -11.47
CA GLU A 64 -3.38 -19.17 -11.37
C GLU A 64 -3.52 -19.85 -10.02
N ARG A 65 -4.24 -19.21 -9.07
CA ARG A 65 -4.44 -19.75 -7.72
C ARG A 65 -5.86 -19.52 -7.22
N ALA A 66 -6.23 -20.30 -6.22
CA ALA A 66 -7.36 -20.01 -5.35
C ALA A 66 -6.88 -19.35 -4.06
N ASP A 67 -7.67 -18.42 -3.52
CA ASP A 67 -7.36 -17.69 -2.30
C ASP A 67 -8.47 -17.89 -1.24
N SER A 68 -8.23 -17.40 -0.03
CA SER A 68 -9.19 -17.35 1.06
C SER A 68 -10.46 -16.60 0.65
N ILE A 69 -11.58 -16.92 1.30
CA ILE A 69 -12.86 -16.22 1.11
C ILE A 69 -12.69 -14.75 1.47
N GLN A 70 -13.18 -13.86 0.61
CA GLN A 70 -13.12 -12.42 0.79
C GLN A 70 -14.50 -11.87 1.15
N PRO A 71 -14.63 -11.19 2.30
CA PRO A 71 -15.83 -10.45 2.63
C PRO A 71 -15.84 -9.10 1.89
N VAL A 72 -16.99 -8.74 1.33
CA VAL A 72 -17.23 -7.40 0.78
C VAL A 72 -18.37 -6.78 1.58
N SER A 73 -18.06 -5.66 2.24
CA SER A 73 -19.04 -4.89 2.98
C SER A 73 -19.92 -4.05 2.06
N GLY A 74 -21.12 -3.71 2.52
CA GLY A 74 -22.09 -2.90 1.79
C GLY A 74 -23.48 -3.05 2.37
N LEU A 75 -24.48 -2.47 1.71
CA LEU A 75 -25.88 -2.63 2.11
C LEU A 75 -26.36 -4.08 2.08
N LYS A 76 -25.79 -4.88 1.19
CA LYS A 76 -25.94 -6.34 1.15
C LYS A 76 -24.55 -6.95 1.23
N PRO A 77 -24.03 -7.23 2.44
CA PRO A 77 -22.71 -7.85 2.59
C PRO A 77 -22.63 -9.19 1.89
N GLN A 78 -21.50 -9.45 1.26
CA GLN A 78 -21.29 -10.65 0.46
C GLN A 78 -19.97 -11.33 0.83
N LEU A 79 -19.92 -12.64 0.63
CA LEU A 79 -18.72 -13.45 0.67
C LEU A 79 -18.39 -13.92 -0.74
N PHE A 80 -17.15 -13.79 -1.14
CA PHE A 80 -16.68 -14.20 -2.47
C PHE A 80 -15.63 -15.30 -2.36
N ILE A 81 -15.73 -16.27 -3.25
CA ILE A 81 -14.75 -17.32 -3.46
C ILE A 81 -14.05 -17.03 -4.81
N ARG A 82 -12.74 -17.17 -4.82
CA ARG A 82 -11.97 -17.15 -6.07
C ARG A 82 -11.31 -18.50 -6.28
N LYS A 83 -11.78 -19.23 -7.28
CA LYS A 83 -11.21 -20.50 -7.72
C LYS A 83 -10.06 -20.23 -8.72
N GLN A 84 -9.13 -21.16 -8.84
CA GLN A 84 -8.10 -21.12 -9.88
C GLN A 84 -8.76 -21.23 -11.25
N ALA A 85 -8.46 -20.30 -12.15
CA ALA A 85 -9.03 -20.23 -13.49
C ALA A 85 -8.12 -20.85 -14.56
N VAL A 86 -6.80 -20.75 -14.38
CA VAL A 86 -5.78 -21.25 -15.31
C VAL A 86 -4.68 -22.00 -14.57
N THR A 87 -4.03 -22.94 -15.23
CA THR A 87 -2.86 -23.62 -14.69
C THR A 87 -1.69 -22.63 -14.59
N PRO A 88 -0.90 -22.63 -13.50
CA PRO A 88 0.30 -21.82 -13.39
C PRO A 88 1.24 -22.04 -14.59
N ARG A 89 1.68 -20.96 -15.19
CA ARG A 89 2.57 -21.00 -16.36
C ARG A 89 4.00 -21.40 -16.00
N TYR A 90 4.40 -21.09 -14.76
CA TYR A 90 5.73 -21.34 -14.23
C TYR A 90 5.64 -22.14 -12.94
N ASP A 91 6.77 -22.57 -12.38
CA ASP A 91 6.82 -23.25 -11.08
C ASP A 91 6.59 -22.24 -9.94
N THR A 92 5.33 -21.82 -9.84
CA THR A 92 4.83 -20.94 -8.80
C THR A 92 3.83 -21.67 -7.90
N LYS A 93 3.66 -21.22 -6.68
CA LYS A 93 2.72 -21.78 -5.71
C LYS A 93 1.86 -20.69 -5.10
N PRO A 94 0.62 -21.00 -4.67
CA PRO A 94 -0.20 -20.03 -3.95
C PRO A 94 0.44 -19.68 -2.58
N GLY A 95 0.30 -18.43 -2.15
CA GLY A 95 0.91 -17.94 -0.91
C GLY A 95 0.55 -18.77 0.33
N TRP A 96 -0.69 -19.22 0.46
CA TRP A 96 -1.11 -20.07 1.58
C TRP A 96 -0.35 -21.39 1.64
N TRP A 97 0.00 -21.97 0.49
CA TRP A 97 0.80 -23.19 0.41
C TRP A 97 2.27 -22.91 0.78
N ILE A 98 2.84 -21.82 0.28
CA ILE A 98 4.21 -21.39 0.60
C ILE A 98 4.37 -21.19 2.11
N LEU A 99 3.44 -20.47 2.72
CA LEU A 99 3.46 -20.21 4.17
C LEU A 99 3.32 -21.50 5.00
N LYS A 100 2.46 -22.43 4.58
CA LYS A 100 2.33 -23.76 5.21
C LYS A 100 3.62 -24.54 5.16
N GLU A 101 4.28 -24.57 3.99
CA GLU A 101 5.54 -25.28 3.81
C GLU A 101 6.71 -24.65 4.61
N LEU A 102 6.71 -23.33 4.73
CA LEU A 102 7.66 -22.65 5.63
C LEU A 102 7.38 -22.98 7.10
N ALA A 103 6.11 -22.95 7.51
CA ALA A 103 5.71 -23.27 8.88
C ALA A 103 6.11 -24.69 9.30
N LYS A 104 5.97 -25.68 8.40
CA LYS A 104 6.45 -27.05 8.66
C LYS A 104 7.95 -27.11 8.94
N ARG A 105 8.76 -26.33 8.23
CA ARG A 105 10.23 -26.30 8.39
C ARG A 105 10.71 -25.50 9.59
N LEU A 106 9.83 -24.65 10.14
CA LEU A 106 10.06 -23.84 11.33
C LEU A 106 9.48 -24.47 12.60
N ASP A 107 9.03 -25.73 12.54
CA ASP A 107 8.42 -26.47 13.66
C ASP A 107 7.15 -25.81 14.24
N ILE A 108 6.47 -25.00 13.44
CA ILE A 108 5.17 -24.38 13.78
C ILE A 108 4.03 -24.87 12.88
N GLY A 109 4.23 -25.98 12.17
CA GLY A 109 3.25 -26.58 11.26
C GLY A 109 1.93 -26.97 11.91
N GLN A 110 1.92 -27.21 13.23
CA GLN A 110 0.70 -27.53 14.01
C GLN A 110 -0.36 -26.42 13.97
N TYR A 111 0.01 -25.17 13.63
CA TYR A 111 -0.92 -24.06 13.46
C TYR A 111 -1.48 -23.95 12.04
N PHE A 112 -0.96 -24.73 11.09
CA PHE A 112 -1.33 -24.72 9.66
C PHE A 112 -1.91 -26.09 9.28
N THR A 113 -3.08 -26.43 9.88
CA THR A 113 -3.68 -27.76 9.83
C THR A 113 -4.44 -28.08 8.54
N TYR A 114 -4.53 -27.13 7.60
CA TYR A 114 -5.17 -27.28 6.31
C TYR A 114 -4.24 -27.96 5.29
N GLU A 115 -4.80 -28.83 4.43
CA GLU A 115 -4.09 -29.45 3.32
C GLU A 115 -4.46 -28.82 1.97
N THR A 116 -5.68 -28.37 1.83
CA THR A 116 -6.26 -27.80 0.61
C THR A 116 -6.80 -26.40 0.86
N ILE A 117 -7.11 -25.67 -0.21
CA ILE A 117 -7.78 -24.36 -0.10
C ILE A 117 -9.21 -24.52 0.42
N GLU A 118 -9.86 -25.64 0.11
CA GLU A 118 -11.20 -25.97 0.60
C GLU A 118 -11.22 -26.13 2.14
N ASP A 119 -10.16 -26.63 2.74
CA ASP A 119 -10.05 -26.68 4.20
C ASP A 119 -10.00 -25.29 4.81
N ILE A 120 -9.29 -24.35 4.17
CA ILE A 120 -9.27 -22.94 4.57
C ILE A 120 -10.67 -22.34 4.44
N TRP A 121 -11.36 -22.58 3.32
CA TRP A 121 -12.72 -22.07 3.12
C TRP A 121 -13.71 -22.62 4.15
N ARG A 122 -13.68 -23.93 4.44
CA ARG A 122 -14.51 -24.53 5.48
C ARG A 122 -14.21 -23.96 6.85
N PHE A 123 -12.93 -23.74 7.17
CA PHE A 123 -12.54 -23.10 8.43
C PHE A 123 -13.10 -21.67 8.54
N GLN A 124 -13.01 -20.88 7.48
CA GLN A 124 -13.55 -19.51 7.46
C GLN A 124 -15.08 -19.47 7.62
N LEU A 125 -15.79 -20.49 7.12
CA LEU A 125 -17.25 -20.55 7.16
C LEU A 125 -17.82 -21.13 8.45
N GLN A 126 -17.01 -21.75 9.32
CA GLN A 126 -17.48 -22.50 10.52
C GLN A 126 -18.45 -21.74 11.41
N LYS A 127 -18.37 -20.41 11.49
CA LYS A 127 -19.19 -19.57 12.37
C LYS A 127 -20.11 -18.60 11.60
N VAL A 128 -20.22 -18.75 10.29
CA VAL A 128 -20.94 -17.80 9.43
C VAL A 128 -22.35 -18.32 9.06
N GLY A 129 -22.59 -19.61 9.19
CA GLY A 129 -23.87 -20.21 8.80
C GLY A 129 -24.05 -20.41 7.28
N VAL A 130 -22.97 -20.25 6.50
CA VAL A 130 -22.90 -20.46 5.05
C VAL A 130 -22.12 -21.73 4.77
N LYS A 131 -22.56 -22.52 3.80
CA LYS A 131 -21.88 -23.74 3.35
C LYS A 131 -21.06 -23.48 2.10
N LEU A 132 -20.04 -24.31 1.86
CA LEU A 132 -19.18 -24.16 0.69
C LEU A 132 -19.98 -24.35 -0.62
N GLU A 133 -20.96 -25.23 -0.62
CA GLU A 133 -21.83 -25.54 -1.75
C GLU A 133 -22.72 -24.35 -2.16
N ASP A 134 -23.00 -23.41 -1.26
CA ASP A 134 -23.77 -22.20 -1.53
C ASP A 134 -23.09 -21.27 -2.56
N PHE A 135 -21.77 -21.43 -2.74
CA PHE A 135 -20.98 -20.67 -3.73
C PHE A 135 -20.99 -21.28 -5.14
N ASP A 136 -21.48 -22.51 -5.33
CA ASP A 136 -21.28 -23.25 -6.59
C ASP A 136 -21.94 -22.60 -7.80
N ARG A 137 -23.02 -21.89 -7.59
CA ARG A 137 -23.78 -21.26 -8.67
C ARG A 137 -23.15 -19.95 -9.16
N GLU A 138 -22.79 -19.05 -8.25
CA GLU A 138 -22.46 -17.66 -8.57
C GLU A 138 -21.05 -17.25 -8.11
N GLY A 139 -20.36 -18.09 -7.34
CA GLY A 139 -19.06 -17.78 -6.76
C GLY A 139 -19.11 -16.80 -5.60
N PHE A 140 -20.30 -16.35 -5.20
CA PHE A 140 -20.52 -15.50 -4.04
C PHE A 140 -21.84 -15.85 -3.31
N VAL A 141 -21.91 -15.43 -2.05
CA VAL A 141 -23.12 -15.58 -1.22
C VAL A 141 -23.44 -14.21 -0.61
N THR A 142 -24.68 -13.79 -0.75
CA THR A 142 -25.21 -12.60 -0.07
C THR A 142 -25.71 -12.99 1.32
N LEU A 143 -25.23 -12.30 2.35
CA LEU A 143 -25.49 -12.67 3.75
C LEU A 143 -26.85 -12.22 4.28
N VAL A 144 -27.55 -11.36 3.56
CA VAL A 144 -28.87 -10.83 3.93
C VAL A 144 -29.77 -10.77 2.72
N GLU A 145 -31.07 -11.07 2.89
CA GLU A 145 -32.05 -10.96 1.81
C GLU A 145 -32.35 -9.52 1.46
N ASP A 146 -32.60 -8.70 2.47
CA ASP A 146 -32.87 -7.28 2.32
C ASP A 146 -31.64 -6.42 2.62
N ALA A 147 -31.54 -5.28 1.95
CA ALA A 147 -30.49 -4.31 2.20
C ALA A 147 -30.51 -3.80 3.64
N ILE A 148 -29.34 -3.68 4.25
CA ILE A 148 -29.21 -3.12 5.60
C ILE A 148 -29.38 -1.61 5.50
N TRP A 149 -30.57 -1.13 5.76
CA TRP A 149 -30.92 0.29 5.77
C TRP A 149 -30.93 0.84 7.18
N TRP A 150 -30.81 2.15 7.27
CA TRP A 150 -31.11 2.87 8.49
C TRP A 150 -32.59 2.70 8.84
N ASP A 151 -32.86 2.04 9.96
CA ASP A 151 -34.20 1.94 10.54
C ASP A 151 -34.39 3.11 11.51
N ARG A 152 -35.21 4.09 11.12
CA ARG A 152 -35.47 5.29 11.93
C ARG A 152 -36.20 4.99 13.24
N GLU A 153 -37.00 3.92 13.29
CA GLU A 153 -37.73 3.52 14.49
C GLU A 153 -36.84 2.81 15.50
N LYS A 154 -35.97 1.92 15.03
CA LYS A 154 -34.99 1.20 15.88
C LYS A 154 -33.74 2.01 16.15
N GLY A 155 -33.45 2.98 15.30
CA GLY A 155 -32.22 3.76 15.34
C GLY A 155 -30.96 2.94 14.95
N ILE A 156 -29.80 3.58 14.98
CA ILE A 156 -28.52 2.89 14.83
C ILE A 156 -28.06 2.47 16.22
N HIS A 157 -27.69 1.21 16.35
CA HIS A 157 -27.01 0.70 17.54
C HIS A 157 -25.49 0.72 17.29
N PHE A 158 -24.79 1.59 17.98
CA PHE A 158 -23.32 1.66 17.92
C PHE A 158 -22.69 0.71 18.95
N LYS A 159 -21.66 -0.01 18.53
CA LYS A 159 -20.85 -0.88 19.42
C LYS A 159 -19.80 -0.09 20.18
N THR A 160 -20.21 1.03 20.75
CA THR A 160 -19.38 1.91 21.58
C THR A 160 -19.76 1.77 23.04
N PRO A 161 -18.92 2.15 24.01
CA PRO A 161 -19.27 2.11 25.43
C PRO A 161 -20.56 2.85 25.78
N SER A 162 -20.84 3.96 25.10
CA SER A 162 -22.09 4.76 25.31
C SER A 162 -23.28 4.21 24.52
N GLY A 163 -23.11 3.29 23.58
CA GLY A 163 -24.12 2.87 22.63
C GLY A 163 -24.50 3.94 21.59
N LYS A 164 -23.79 5.06 21.54
CA LYS A 164 -24.00 6.19 20.64
C LYS A 164 -22.79 6.44 19.76
N PHE A 165 -22.94 7.23 18.70
CA PHE A 165 -21.78 7.76 18.00
C PHE A 165 -21.00 8.70 18.94
N GLU A 166 -19.72 8.38 19.15
CA GLU A 166 -18.86 9.10 20.09
C GLU A 166 -17.96 10.08 19.33
N PHE A 167 -18.13 11.39 19.60
CA PHE A 167 -17.24 12.45 19.15
C PHE A 167 -15.98 12.56 20.04
N SER A 168 -16.04 12.03 21.26
CA SER A 168 -14.96 11.95 22.20
C SER A 168 -14.63 10.47 22.44
N SER A 169 -13.40 10.06 22.21
CA SER A 169 -13.01 8.66 22.29
C SER A 169 -12.51 8.28 23.68
N TYR A 170 -13.29 7.50 24.38
CA TYR A 170 -12.88 6.87 25.65
C TYR A 170 -11.63 5.97 25.51
N LEU A 171 -11.48 5.31 24.38
CA LEU A 171 -10.30 4.47 24.12
C LEU A 171 -9.02 5.30 23.98
N MET A 172 -9.10 6.45 23.35
CA MET A 172 -7.97 7.38 23.23
C MET A 172 -7.58 7.92 24.61
N GLU A 173 -8.56 8.34 25.42
CA GLU A 173 -8.33 8.85 26.77
C GLU A 173 -7.65 7.79 27.66
N ASN A 174 -8.12 6.54 27.63
CA ASN A 174 -7.51 5.44 28.37
C ASN A 174 -6.09 5.10 27.91
N ALA A 175 -5.78 5.37 26.64
CA ALA A 175 -4.45 5.21 26.07
C ALA A 175 -3.53 6.42 26.35
N GLY A 176 -4.01 7.43 27.08
CA GLY A 176 -3.23 8.63 27.42
C GLY A 176 -3.21 9.70 26.32
N PHE A 177 -4.07 9.60 25.30
CA PHE A 177 -4.23 10.60 24.27
C PHE A 177 -5.42 11.51 24.56
N PRO A 178 -5.49 12.70 23.96
CA PRO A 178 -6.70 13.52 24.02
C PRO A 178 -7.92 12.75 23.50
N SER A 179 -9.01 12.73 24.26
CA SER A 179 -10.26 12.06 23.86
C SER A 179 -10.94 12.72 22.68
N PHE A 180 -10.62 13.99 22.43
CA PHE A 180 -11.08 14.82 21.32
C PHE A 180 -9.88 15.56 20.71
N VAL A 181 -9.71 15.44 19.41
CA VAL A 181 -8.65 16.15 18.67
C VAL A 181 -9.25 17.44 18.10
N PRO A 182 -8.86 18.62 18.60
CA PRO A 182 -9.33 19.89 18.03
C PRO A 182 -8.76 20.09 16.63
N TYR A 183 -9.51 20.82 15.81
CA TYR A 183 -8.99 21.25 14.50
C TYR A 183 -7.79 22.19 14.69
N THR A 184 -6.69 21.84 14.04
CA THR A 184 -5.51 22.71 13.93
C THR A 184 -5.36 23.12 12.46
N PRO A 185 -5.33 24.42 12.16
CA PRO A 185 -5.11 24.90 10.80
C PRO A 185 -3.78 24.36 10.24
N VAL A 186 -3.81 23.98 8.98
CA VAL A 186 -2.58 23.60 8.27
C VAL A 186 -1.78 24.87 8.00
N GLU A 187 -0.53 24.91 8.45
CA GLU A 187 0.36 26.04 8.22
C GLU A 187 0.79 26.11 6.75
N ALA A 188 0.87 27.32 6.20
CA ALA A 188 1.42 27.52 4.87
C ALA A 188 2.90 27.11 4.84
N PRO A 189 3.38 26.51 3.73
CA PRO A 189 4.79 26.23 3.58
C PRO A 189 5.67 27.48 3.71
N PRO A 190 6.85 27.39 4.33
CA PRO A 190 7.81 28.50 4.33
C PRO A 190 8.18 28.93 2.91
N GLN A 191 8.65 30.17 2.75
CA GLN A 191 9.05 30.68 1.45
C GLN A 191 10.09 29.78 0.78
N GLY A 192 9.85 29.41 -0.48
CA GLY A 192 10.69 28.51 -1.27
C GLY A 192 10.47 27.02 -1.01
N TYR A 193 9.51 26.70 -0.16
CA TYR A 193 9.06 25.32 0.05
C TYR A 193 7.63 25.11 -0.48
N PHE A 194 7.33 23.89 -0.83
CA PHE A 194 6.05 23.42 -1.30
C PHE A 194 5.63 22.19 -0.53
N ARG A 195 4.34 22.05 -0.27
CA ARG A 195 3.80 20.79 0.27
C ARG A 195 3.79 19.72 -0.84
N LEU A 196 4.42 18.61 -0.59
CA LEU A 196 4.40 17.47 -1.50
C LEU A 196 3.09 16.71 -1.35
N MET A 197 2.25 16.77 -2.35
CA MET A 197 1.04 15.97 -2.46
C MET A 197 1.36 14.70 -3.24
N VAL A 198 0.91 13.56 -2.72
CA VAL A 198 1.13 12.26 -3.36
C VAL A 198 -0.19 11.60 -3.68
N GLY A 199 -0.35 11.08 -4.88
CA GLY A 199 -1.59 10.48 -5.32
C GLY A 199 -1.40 9.26 -6.21
N ARG A 200 -2.50 8.73 -6.72
CA ARG A 200 -2.51 7.52 -7.56
C ARG A 200 -2.96 7.83 -8.97
N ALA A 201 -2.34 7.16 -9.95
CA ALA A 201 -2.86 7.13 -11.31
C ALA A 201 -4.02 6.15 -11.41
N ALA A 202 -5.09 6.52 -12.11
CA ALA A 202 -6.22 5.60 -12.34
C ALA A 202 -5.83 4.32 -13.10
N ALA A 203 -4.79 4.39 -13.93
CA ALA A 203 -4.28 3.26 -14.69
C ALA A 203 -3.42 2.29 -13.87
N HIS A 204 -2.87 2.72 -12.72
CA HIS A 204 -1.93 1.90 -11.96
C HIS A 204 -2.42 1.55 -10.55
N THR A 205 -2.06 0.36 -10.09
CA THR A 205 -2.31 -0.12 -8.74
C THR A 205 -1.04 -0.01 -7.92
N HIS A 206 -0.95 1.02 -7.06
CA HIS A 206 0.22 1.27 -6.22
C HIS A 206 1.54 1.09 -6.99
N VAL A 207 2.44 0.30 -6.43
CA VAL A 207 3.79 0.01 -6.95
C VAL A 207 3.86 -1.23 -7.86
N SER A 208 2.70 -1.84 -8.21
CA SER A 208 2.68 -3.21 -8.74
C SER A 208 2.56 -3.30 -10.27
N THR A 209 1.97 -2.31 -10.95
CA THR A 209 1.52 -2.47 -12.33
C THR A 209 2.28 -1.63 -13.36
N GLN A 210 3.30 -0.89 -12.96
CA GLN A 210 4.03 0.02 -13.85
C GLN A 210 4.75 -0.69 -15.00
N ASN A 211 5.09 -1.98 -14.83
CA ASN A 211 5.68 -2.81 -15.89
C ASN A 211 4.65 -3.55 -16.75
N ASN A 212 3.34 -3.41 -16.47
CA ASN A 212 2.29 -3.99 -17.30
C ASN A 212 2.23 -3.29 -18.66
N ILE A 213 2.25 -4.07 -19.75
CA ILE A 213 2.36 -3.53 -21.11
C ILE A 213 1.24 -2.53 -21.45
N TYR A 214 0.00 -2.86 -21.12
CA TYR A 214 -1.17 -2.04 -21.47
C TYR A 214 -1.30 -0.80 -20.59
N LEU A 215 -1.00 -0.94 -19.29
CA LEU A 215 -1.13 0.16 -18.33
C LEU A 215 0.03 1.15 -18.46
N ASN A 216 1.24 0.65 -18.79
CA ASN A 216 2.40 1.49 -19.03
C ASN A 216 2.25 2.35 -20.30
N GLU A 217 1.52 1.90 -21.32
CA GLU A 217 1.20 2.72 -22.50
C GLU A 217 0.33 3.95 -22.14
N LEU A 218 -0.51 3.84 -21.12
CA LEU A 218 -1.39 4.94 -20.67
C LEU A 218 -0.64 5.95 -19.80
N VAL A 219 0.19 5.47 -18.85
CA VAL A 219 0.97 6.30 -17.94
C VAL A 219 2.37 5.68 -17.79
N PRO A 220 3.33 6.02 -18.65
CA PRO A 220 4.65 5.38 -18.68
C PRO A 220 5.60 5.85 -17.56
N GLU A 221 5.44 7.07 -17.07
CA GLU A 221 6.24 7.69 -16.03
C GLU A 221 5.40 8.70 -15.24
N ASN A 222 5.84 9.06 -14.04
CA ASN A 222 5.26 10.18 -13.31
C ASN A 222 6.01 11.48 -13.60
N GLU A 223 5.32 12.58 -13.35
CA GLU A 223 5.83 13.94 -13.49
C GLU A 223 5.55 14.69 -12.19
N LEU A 224 6.34 15.73 -11.91
CA LEU A 224 6.05 16.69 -10.86
C LEU A 224 5.08 17.75 -11.39
N TRP A 225 3.85 17.76 -10.90
CA TRP A 225 2.92 18.83 -11.22
C TRP A 225 3.26 20.08 -10.41
N ILE A 226 3.42 21.18 -11.10
CA ILE A 226 3.77 22.48 -10.53
C ILE A 226 2.87 23.56 -11.11
N ASN A 227 2.42 24.49 -10.26
CA ASN A 227 1.53 25.60 -10.67
C ASN A 227 2.21 26.48 -11.72
N THR A 228 1.44 26.96 -12.71
CA THR A 228 1.93 27.74 -13.85
C THR A 228 2.70 29.00 -13.41
N ASN A 229 2.20 29.75 -12.41
CA ASN A 229 2.87 30.96 -11.94
C ASN A 229 4.18 30.63 -11.22
N VAL A 230 4.15 29.59 -10.37
CA VAL A 230 5.34 29.12 -9.65
C VAL A 230 6.41 28.61 -10.61
N ALA A 231 6.01 27.87 -11.63
CA ALA A 231 6.94 27.41 -12.67
C ALA A 231 7.62 28.56 -13.40
N ALA A 232 6.87 29.63 -13.73
CA ALA A 232 7.40 30.81 -14.36
C ALA A 232 8.41 31.53 -13.46
N ASP A 233 8.10 31.71 -12.18
CA ASP A 233 8.97 32.35 -11.18
C ASP A 233 10.27 31.57 -10.96
N LEU A 234 10.22 30.25 -11.03
CA LEU A 234 11.39 29.37 -10.91
C LEU A 234 12.12 29.11 -12.24
N GLY A 235 11.63 29.66 -13.36
CA GLY A 235 12.19 29.44 -14.68
C GLY A 235 12.04 27.99 -15.20
N ILE A 236 11.05 27.25 -14.70
CA ILE A 236 10.79 25.86 -15.07
C ILE A 236 9.81 25.83 -16.25
N LYS A 237 10.20 25.14 -17.33
CA LYS A 237 9.34 24.90 -18.50
C LYS A 237 8.64 23.54 -18.37
N ASP A 238 7.50 23.43 -19.01
CA ASP A 238 6.80 22.12 -19.13
C ASP A 238 7.73 21.08 -19.76
N GLY A 239 7.76 19.88 -19.19
CA GLY A 239 8.66 18.79 -19.60
C GLY A 239 10.13 18.94 -19.18
N ALA A 240 10.54 20.05 -18.57
CA ALA A 240 11.93 20.22 -18.10
C ALA A 240 12.24 19.27 -16.94
N GLN A 241 13.50 18.84 -16.84
CA GLN A 241 13.96 18.07 -15.69
C GLN A 241 14.03 18.98 -14.45
N VAL A 242 13.47 18.51 -13.36
CA VAL A 242 13.51 19.18 -12.06
C VAL A 242 14.03 18.24 -10.98
N GLU A 243 14.61 18.85 -9.97
CA GLU A 243 15.01 18.19 -8.74
C GLU A 243 14.04 18.61 -7.64
N VAL A 244 13.51 17.62 -6.94
CA VAL A 244 12.66 17.74 -5.75
C VAL A 244 13.48 17.28 -4.57
N ALA A 245 13.70 18.14 -3.58
CA ALA A 245 14.52 17.86 -2.42
C ALA A 245 13.73 18.06 -1.12
N SER A 246 13.80 17.10 -0.22
CA SER A 246 13.33 17.18 1.16
C SER A 246 14.49 17.02 2.14
N LYS A 247 14.21 16.90 3.43
CA LYS A 247 15.22 16.58 4.46
C LYS A 247 15.81 15.18 4.32
N VAL A 248 15.05 14.24 3.73
CA VAL A 248 15.43 12.81 3.69
C VAL A 248 16.01 12.38 2.35
N GLY A 249 15.77 13.14 1.28
CA GLY A 249 16.34 12.75 0.00
C GLY A 249 16.00 13.67 -1.17
N ILE A 250 16.36 13.18 -2.35
CA ILE A 250 16.25 13.92 -3.62
C ILE A 250 15.65 12.99 -4.67
N ALA A 251 14.68 13.50 -5.42
CA ALA A 251 14.11 12.87 -6.60
C ALA A 251 14.29 13.76 -7.83
N ARG A 252 14.47 13.17 -9.01
CA ARG A 252 14.57 13.89 -10.29
C ARG A 252 13.58 13.32 -11.29
N LEU A 253 12.74 14.19 -11.84
CA LEU A 253 11.72 13.81 -12.80
C LEU A 253 11.36 15.02 -13.68
N LYS A 254 10.51 14.81 -14.67
CA LYS A 254 10.01 15.89 -15.51
C LYS A 254 8.98 16.73 -14.78
N ALA A 255 8.96 18.02 -15.04
CA ALA A 255 7.91 18.92 -14.59
C ALA A 255 6.71 18.87 -15.52
N LYS A 256 5.50 18.90 -14.96
CA LYS A 256 4.25 19.18 -15.64
C LYS A 256 3.69 20.49 -15.14
N VAL A 257 3.77 21.52 -15.97
CA VAL A 257 3.25 22.85 -15.63
C VAL A 257 1.74 22.85 -15.83
N THR A 258 0.98 23.15 -14.77
CA THR A 258 -0.49 23.06 -14.79
C THR A 258 -1.15 23.93 -13.73
N ASP A 259 -2.35 24.42 -14.01
CA ASP A 259 -3.17 25.15 -13.04
C ASP A 259 -3.99 24.21 -12.11
N PHE A 260 -3.87 22.89 -12.28
CA PHE A 260 -4.59 21.93 -11.43
C PHE A 260 -3.97 21.72 -10.05
N ILE A 261 -2.84 22.37 -9.74
CA ILE A 261 -2.20 22.30 -8.44
C ILE A 261 -2.12 23.69 -7.80
N HIS A 262 -2.33 23.76 -6.48
CA HIS A 262 -2.22 25.01 -5.71
C HIS A 262 -0.78 25.55 -5.74
N PRO A 263 -0.57 26.90 -5.75
CA PRO A 263 0.78 27.47 -5.77
C PRO A 263 1.68 27.09 -4.58
N GLU A 264 1.13 26.72 -3.45
CA GLU A 264 1.87 26.25 -2.28
C GLU A 264 2.15 24.75 -2.26
N ALA A 265 1.74 24.02 -3.30
CA ALA A 265 1.89 22.57 -3.39
C ALA A 265 2.52 22.13 -4.71
N VAL A 266 3.12 20.96 -4.67
CA VAL A 266 3.51 20.19 -5.85
C VAL A 266 2.95 18.78 -5.70
N PHE A 267 2.72 18.09 -6.81
CA PHE A 267 2.11 16.76 -6.79
C PHE A 267 2.92 15.78 -7.63
N MET A 268 3.07 14.55 -7.12
CA MET A 268 3.61 13.45 -7.91
C MET A 268 2.82 12.15 -7.69
N LEU A 269 2.77 11.34 -8.74
CA LEU A 269 2.11 10.05 -8.71
C LEU A 269 3.00 9.02 -8.01
N HIS A 270 2.40 8.24 -7.11
CA HIS A 270 3.01 7.14 -6.39
C HIS A 270 3.36 5.94 -7.29
N GLY A 271 4.46 5.25 -6.95
CA GLY A 271 4.78 3.92 -7.47
C GLY A 271 5.72 3.87 -8.68
N PHE A 272 6.30 4.97 -9.07
CA PHE A 272 7.25 5.09 -10.18
C PHE A 272 8.72 5.08 -9.72
N GLY A 273 9.65 5.30 -10.65
CA GLY A 273 11.09 5.32 -10.35
C GLY A 273 11.68 3.95 -10.01
N LYS A 274 11.23 2.92 -10.73
CA LYS A 274 11.73 1.55 -10.55
C LYS A 274 13.21 1.43 -10.88
N THR A 275 13.94 0.68 -10.04
CA THR A 275 15.38 0.43 -10.20
C THR A 275 15.71 -1.02 -10.55
N VAL A 276 14.69 -1.86 -10.77
CA VAL A 276 14.82 -3.28 -11.12
C VAL A 276 14.92 -3.44 -12.65
N PRO A 277 16.08 -3.84 -13.20
CA PRO A 277 16.30 -3.87 -14.66
C PRO A 277 15.37 -4.80 -15.43
N VAL A 278 14.94 -5.91 -14.81
CA VAL A 278 14.02 -6.86 -15.44
C VAL A 278 12.61 -6.32 -15.62
N GLN A 279 12.27 -5.23 -14.93
CA GLN A 279 11.05 -4.45 -15.16
C GLN A 279 11.26 -3.40 -16.28
N SER A 280 11.64 -3.85 -17.45
CA SER A 280 12.23 -3.05 -18.54
C SER A 280 11.38 -1.85 -19.04
N ARG A 281 10.04 -1.92 -18.88
CA ARG A 281 9.15 -0.83 -19.31
C ARG A 281 9.14 0.36 -18.37
N CYS A 282 9.29 0.10 -17.08
CA CYS A 282 9.26 1.14 -16.04
C CYS A 282 10.63 1.41 -15.40
N TYR A 283 11.68 0.70 -15.82
CA TYR A 283 13.04 0.88 -15.33
C TYR A 283 13.53 2.30 -15.56
N HIS A 284 13.89 2.99 -14.47
CA HIS A 284 14.32 4.40 -14.47
C HIS A 284 13.34 5.38 -15.12
N LYS A 285 12.01 5.07 -15.11
CA LYS A 285 10.98 5.97 -15.57
C LYS A 285 10.36 6.72 -14.41
N GLY A 286 10.39 8.07 -14.52
CA GLY A 286 9.96 8.93 -13.42
C GLY A 286 10.81 8.80 -12.16
N ALA A 287 10.24 9.10 -11.00
CA ALA A 287 10.92 9.00 -9.70
C ALA A 287 10.00 8.41 -8.62
N SER A 288 10.60 7.78 -7.63
CA SER A 288 9.86 7.31 -6.44
C SER A 288 9.62 8.47 -5.48
N ASP A 289 8.38 8.63 -5.07
CA ASP A 289 7.96 9.57 -4.03
C ASP A 289 8.54 9.20 -2.65
N ALA A 290 8.72 7.90 -2.37
CA ALA A 290 9.33 7.42 -1.13
C ALA A 290 10.78 7.90 -0.91
N LEU A 291 11.47 8.35 -1.97
CA LEU A 291 12.81 8.96 -1.84
C LEU A 291 12.79 10.30 -1.13
N VAL A 292 11.69 11.02 -1.20
CA VAL A 292 11.57 12.40 -0.69
C VAL A 292 10.52 12.56 0.39
N GLN A 293 9.63 11.59 0.60
CA GLN A 293 8.67 11.63 1.69
C GLN A 293 9.36 11.45 3.03
N GLU A 294 9.07 12.32 3.99
CA GLU A 294 9.50 12.18 5.38
C GLU A 294 8.64 11.12 6.09
N ASN A 295 9.24 10.29 6.92
CA ASN A 295 8.53 9.29 7.72
C ASN A 295 7.86 9.97 8.92
N ILE A 296 6.79 10.70 8.65
CA ILE A 296 5.96 11.36 9.66
C ILE A 296 4.75 10.46 9.92
N SER A 297 4.51 10.06 11.16
CA SER A 297 3.36 9.25 11.53
C SER A 297 2.56 9.88 12.67
N ASP A 298 1.25 9.61 12.71
CA ASP A 298 0.45 10.02 13.85
C ASP A 298 0.82 9.23 15.11
N THR A 299 0.72 9.87 16.25
CA THR A 299 1.17 9.32 17.53
C THR A 299 0.22 8.27 18.13
N ALA A 300 -1.00 8.17 17.64
CA ALA A 300 -2.00 7.26 18.17
C ALA A 300 -2.13 5.98 17.35
N GLY A 301 -2.21 6.09 16.02
CA GLY A 301 -2.42 4.96 15.12
C GLY A 301 -1.19 4.56 14.32
N GLY A 302 -0.12 5.36 14.32
CA GLY A 302 1.07 5.13 13.53
C GLY A 302 0.86 5.26 12.01
N SER A 303 -0.23 5.89 11.58
CA SER A 303 -0.51 6.09 10.16
C SER A 303 0.46 7.10 9.55
N PRO A 304 1.09 6.81 8.38
CA PRO A 304 1.99 7.75 7.73
C PRO A 304 1.24 8.94 7.16
N ALA A 305 1.79 10.14 7.38
CA ALA A 305 1.28 11.41 6.90
C ALA A 305 1.91 11.74 5.53
N PHE A 306 1.45 11.09 4.48
CA PHE A 306 2.03 11.18 3.13
C PHE A 306 2.06 12.59 2.52
N ASP A 307 1.16 13.47 2.92
CA ASP A 307 1.02 14.81 2.36
C ASP A 307 1.55 15.92 3.29
N GLU A 308 2.36 15.57 4.31
CA GLU A 308 2.93 16.55 5.25
C GLU A 308 4.40 16.91 4.96
N THR A 309 5.03 16.26 4.00
CA THR A 309 6.41 16.56 3.63
C THR A 309 6.52 17.90 2.91
N LEU A 310 7.50 18.70 3.32
CA LEU A 310 7.86 19.94 2.63
C LEU A 310 9.09 19.73 1.74
N VAL A 311 8.99 20.18 0.50
CA VAL A 311 10.06 20.03 -0.51
C VAL A 311 10.43 21.35 -1.15
N GLN A 312 11.68 21.45 -1.61
CA GLN A 312 12.15 22.48 -2.52
C GLN A 312 12.20 21.91 -3.95
N VAL A 313 11.95 22.77 -4.93
CA VAL A 313 12.00 22.42 -6.36
C VAL A 313 12.97 23.34 -7.07
N ARG A 314 13.83 22.76 -7.89
CA ARG A 314 14.77 23.52 -8.72
C ARG A 314 14.93 22.89 -10.11
N PRO A 315 15.15 23.69 -11.16
CA PRO A 315 15.49 23.14 -12.47
C PRO A 315 16.84 22.40 -12.40
N VAL A 316 16.96 21.31 -13.14
CA VAL A 316 18.25 20.63 -13.38
C VAL A 316 18.84 21.25 -14.64
N ALA A 317 20.10 21.71 -14.54
CA ALA A 317 20.84 22.33 -15.64
C ALA A 317 21.14 21.34 -16.78
#